data_1ca81476704dd76e0e8343bb93eaa36b
#
_entry.id   1ca81476704dd76e0e8343bb93eaa36b
#
_cell.length_a   1.000
_cell.length_b   1.000
_cell.length_c   1.000
_cell.angle_alpha   90.00
_cell.angle_beta   90.00
_cell.angle_gamma   90.00
#
_symmetry.space_group_name_H-M   'P 1'
#
loop_
_entity.id
_entity.type
_entity.pdbx_description
1 polymer ?
#
loop_
_entity_poly.entity_id
_entity_poly.type
_entity_poly.pdbx_seq_one_letter_code
_entity_poly.pdbx_strand_id
1 'polypeptide(L)'
;MKLKCCLIILLAFCYNQSRDTIPVEANSLRVLSWIIKMFPAPYGWFQNRKHRAENIIEALKESEHYDVILFQEAFSGKIRKIIFNGLKTIYPHQITPKDQTIFYKTNSGLWVISRTPITLIDEISFSQLRNWDTFSSKGAKLYSVTKNKQEFYLINTHLQSDYEKEYRDVRSSQYSEINDGLILPNLKSGLPIFLCGDLNISTPPEFNALLDKLKFENGPLSGKILYSALGDKKLVDYILVKLEDFKIKSVERKIQEFSPKLLVNPFHYSDHYAIEMEIIW
;
A
#
# COMPACT_ATOMS: atom_id res chain seq x y z
N MET A 1 -49.16 -1.44 75.45
CA MET A 1 -49.33 -1.78 74.03
C MET A 1 -48.59 -0.75 73.22
N LYS A 2 -47.40 -1.09 72.69
CA LYS A 2 -46.54 -0.14 71.96
C LYS A 2 -46.71 -0.39 70.45
N LEU A 3 -47.27 0.61 69.75
CA LEU A 3 -47.38 0.59 68.31
C LEU A 3 -46.01 0.95 67.70
N LYS A 4 -45.44 0.08 66.91
CA LYS A 4 -44.25 0.34 66.11
C LYS A 4 -44.68 0.89 64.75
N CYS A 5 -44.33 2.13 64.48
CA CYS A 5 -44.40 2.72 63.16
C CYS A 5 -43.26 2.19 62.28
N CYS A 6 -43.57 1.48 61.21
CA CYS A 6 -42.60 1.14 60.19
C CYS A 6 -42.55 2.28 59.16
N LEU A 7 -41.41 2.93 59.11
CA LEU A 7 -41.09 3.94 58.09
C LEU A 7 -40.56 3.19 56.83
N ILE A 8 -41.32 3.19 55.74
CA ILE A 8 -40.89 2.66 54.46
C ILE A 8 -40.22 3.83 53.70
N ILE A 9 -38.88 3.74 53.56
CA ILE A 9 -38.12 4.64 52.74
C ILE A 9 -38.16 4.10 51.31
N LEU A 10 -38.89 4.77 50.43
CA LEU A 10 -38.82 4.54 48.98
C LEU A 10 -37.54 5.21 48.45
N LEU A 11 -36.51 4.44 48.16
CA LEU A 11 -35.37 4.85 47.38
C LEU A 11 -35.76 4.88 45.88
N ALA A 12 -36.04 6.06 45.36
CA ALA A 12 -36.17 6.26 43.92
C ALA A 12 -34.78 6.17 43.28
N PHE A 13 -34.49 5.04 42.69
CA PHE A 13 -33.33 4.88 41.78
C PHE A 13 -33.62 5.70 40.51
N CYS A 14 -33.07 6.87 40.40
CA CYS A 14 -32.95 7.58 39.14
C CYS A 14 -31.94 6.77 38.27
N TYR A 15 -32.44 5.92 37.42
CA TYR A 15 -31.66 5.26 36.38
C TYR A 15 -31.31 6.34 35.34
N ASN A 16 -30.13 6.95 35.52
CA ASN A 16 -29.56 7.84 34.52
C ASN A 16 -29.09 6.94 33.39
N GLN A 17 -29.94 6.69 32.39
CA GLN A 17 -29.49 6.13 31.11
C GLN A 17 -28.58 7.18 30.47
N SER A 18 -27.28 7.10 30.75
CA SER A 18 -26.28 7.61 29.83
C SER A 18 -26.55 6.90 28.49
N ARG A 19 -27.05 7.68 27.52
CA ARG A 19 -27.01 7.24 26.13
C ARG A 19 -25.54 7.09 25.82
N ASP A 20 -25.05 5.84 25.86
CA ASP A 20 -23.80 5.48 25.25
C ASP A 20 -23.93 5.90 23.79
N THR A 21 -23.41 7.07 23.50
CA THR A 21 -23.17 7.48 22.10
C THR A 21 -22.18 6.45 21.57
N ILE A 22 -22.66 5.49 20.76
CA ILE A 22 -21.81 4.61 19.99
C ILE A 22 -20.77 5.53 19.35
N PRO A 23 -19.46 5.35 19.64
CA PRO A 23 -18.45 6.19 19.03
C PRO A 23 -18.66 6.11 17.53
N VAL A 24 -18.89 7.23 16.88
CA VAL A 24 -18.90 7.29 15.42
C VAL A 24 -17.51 6.82 15.00
N GLU A 25 -17.43 5.60 14.49
CA GLU A 25 -16.17 5.02 14.03
C GLU A 25 -15.57 6.00 13.04
N ALA A 26 -14.39 6.51 13.34
CA ALA A 26 -13.77 7.53 12.51
C ALA A 26 -13.59 6.92 11.10
N ASN A 27 -13.98 7.66 10.07
CA ASN A 27 -13.75 7.23 8.70
C ASN A 27 -12.26 7.11 8.47
N SER A 28 -11.79 5.92 8.13
CA SER A 28 -10.38 5.68 7.84
C SER A 28 -10.20 4.85 6.58
N LEU A 29 -9.05 5.02 5.92
CA LEU A 29 -8.57 4.16 4.83
C LEU A 29 -7.17 3.68 5.19
N ARG A 30 -6.97 2.36 5.16
CA ARG A 30 -5.67 1.72 5.42
C ARG A 30 -5.12 1.09 4.14
N VAL A 31 -3.95 1.52 3.74
CA VAL A 31 -3.27 1.07 2.52
C VAL A 31 -1.93 0.45 2.88
N LEU A 32 -1.63 -0.70 2.29
CA LEU A 32 -0.31 -1.32 2.34
C LEU A 32 0.31 -1.31 0.94
N SER A 33 1.58 -0.93 0.84
CA SER A 33 2.41 -1.05 -0.36
C SER A 33 3.58 -1.97 -0.08
N TRP A 34 3.80 -3.00 -0.93
CA TRP A 34 4.81 -4.01 -0.65
C TRP A 34 5.44 -4.62 -1.91
N ILE A 35 6.75 -4.49 -2.05
CA ILE A 35 7.54 -5.29 -2.98
C ILE A 35 7.61 -6.74 -2.47
N ILE A 36 7.18 -7.71 -3.27
CA ILE A 36 7.17 -9.11 -2.86
C ILE A 36 8.18 -10.01 -3.59
N LYS A 37 8.93 -9.47 -4.54
CA LYS A 37 10.02 -10.14 -5.28
C LYS A 37 9.65 -11.54 -5.79
N MET A 38 8.57 -11.63 -6.57
CA MET A 38 8.06 -12.89 -7.13
C MET A 38 8.39 -13.00 -8.63
N PHE A 39 9.69 -13.08 -8.95
CA PHE A 39 10.17 -13.23 -10.33
C PHE A 39 9.64 -14.51 -10.99
N PRO A 40 9.42 -14.54 -12.32
CA PRO A 40 9.05 -15.76 -13.04
C PRO A 40 10.24 -16.74 -13.12
N ALA A 41 9.98 -17.97 -13.58
CA ALA A 41 11.02 -18.90 -13.96
C ALA A 41 11.82 -18.36 -15.17
N PRO A 42 13.12 -18.65 -15.29
CA PRO A 42 13.96 -19.41 -14.37
C PRO A 42 14.51 -18.59 -13.19
N TYR A 43 14.46 -17.24 -13.24
CA TYR A 43 15.07 -16.36 -12.23
C TYR A 43 14.54 -16.57 -10.81
N GLY A 44 13.26 -16.98 -10.71
CA GLY A 44 12.64 -17.25 -9.42
C GLY A 44 12.83 -18.67 -8.86
N TRP A 45 13.54 -19.57 -9.53
CA TRP A 45 13.65 -20.97 -9.08
C TRP A 45 14.30 -21.12 -7.71
N PHE A 46 15.32 -20.34 -7.42
CA PHE A 46 16.05 -20.40 -6.16
C PHE A 46 15.49 -19.51 -5.05
N GLN A 47 14.35 -18.83 -5.28
CA GLN A 47 13.79 -17.85 -4.34
C GLN A 47 12.75 -18.45 -3.37
N ASN A 48 12.56 -19.74 -3.34
CA ASN A 48 11.56 -20.43 -2.51
C ASN A 48 10.16 -19.76 -2.52
N ARG A 49 9.74 -19.28 -3.69
CA ARG A 49 8.58 -18.41 -3.90
C ARG A 49 7.27 -18.96 -3.32
N LYS A 50 7.07 -20.29 -3.38
CA LYS A 50 5.85 -20.90 -2.84
C LYS A 50 5.79 -20.75 -1.33
N HIS A 51 6.86 -21.09 -0.64
CA HIS A 51 6.94 -20.94 0.82
C HIS A 51 6.82 -19.47 1.26
N ARG A 52 7.49 -18.56 0.55
CA ARG A 52 7.35 -17.12 0.81
C ARG A 52 5.93 -16.63 0.58
N ALA A 53 5.22 -17.15 -0.43
CA ALA A 53 3.82 -16.84 -0.66
C ALA A 53 2.92 -17.32 0.50
N GLU A 54 3.17 -18.52 1.02
CA GLU A 54 2.48 -19.07 2.19
C GLU A 54 2.72 -18.17 3.43
N ASN A 55 3.95 -17.74 3.67
CA ASN A 55 4.29 -16.82 4.75
C ASN A 55 3.59 -15.45 4.60
N ILE A 56 3.56 -14.89 3.38
CA ILE A 56 2.84 -13.64 3.09
C ILE A 56 1.34 -13.79 3.40
N ILE A 57 0.74 -14.92 3.03
CA ILE A 57 -0.67 -15.20 3.33
C ILE A 57 -0.91 -15.20 4.85
N GLU A 58 -0.07 -15.90 5.61
CA GLU A 58 -0.18 -15.96 7.08
C GLU A 58 0.00 -14.58 7.71
N ALA A 59 1.05 -13.85 7.32
CA ALA A 59 1.32 -12.51 7.82
C ALA A 59 0.13 -11.56 7.59
N LEU A 60 -0.46 -11.58 6.40
CA LEU A 60 -1.59 -10.71 6.06
C LEU A 60 -2.91 -11.15 6.72
N LYS A 61 -3.07 -12.42 7.06
CA LYS A 61 -4.22 -12.91 7.84
C LYS A 61 -4.14 -12.52 9.32
N GLU A 62 -2.94 -12.44 9.86
CA GLU A 62 -2.68 -12.13 11.26
C GLU A 62 -2.54 -10.64 11.54
N SER A 63 -2.28 -9.85 10.51
CA SER A 63 -2.19 -8.40 10.62
C SER A 63 -3.56 -7.75 10.80
N GLU A 64 -3.55 -6.49 11.24
CA GLU A 64 -4.72 -5.65 11.12
C GLU A 64 -5.05 -5.48 9.63
N HIS A 65 -6.31 -5.74 9.26
CA HIS A 65 -6.68 -5.82 7.85
C HIS A 65 -6.62 -4.46 7.17
N TYR A 66 -5.90 -4.41 6.05
CA TYR A 66 -5.86 -3.26 5.16
C TYR A 66 -7.11 -3.19 4.28
N ASP A 67 -7.46 -2.01 3.81
CA ASP A 67 -8.53 -1.86 2.82
C ASP A 67 -8.03 -2.22 1.43
N VAL A 68 -6.80 -1.80 1.11
CA VAL A 68 -6.14 -2.04 -0.18
C VAL A 68 -4.69 -2.44 0.06
N ILE A 69 -4.22 -3.44 -0.67
CA ILE A 69 -2.82 -3.85 -0.71
C ILE A 69 -2.31 -3.75 -2.15
N LEU A 70 -1.26 -2.93 -2.33
CA LEU A 70 -0.60 -2.69 -3.60
C LEU A 70 0.73 -3.44 -3.60
N PHE A 71 0.88 -4.39 -4.51
CA PHE A 71 2.11 -5.16 -4.64
C PHE A 71 2.93 -4.71 -5.83
N GLN A 72 4.25 -4.71 -5.67
CA GLN A 72 5.23 -4.57 -6.74
C GLN A 72 6.03 -5.89 -6.88
N GLU A 73 6.66 -6.07 -8.02
CA GLU A 73 7.38 -7.32 -8.39
C GLU A 73 6.54 -8.60 -8.27
N ALA A 74 5.24 -8.49 -8.37
CA ALA A 74 4.32 -9.62 -8.38
C ALA A 74 4.23 -10.25 -9.79
N PHE A 75 5.38 -10.54 -10.42
CA PHE A 75 5.45 -10.96 -11.81
C PHE A 75 4.82 -12.34 -12.07
N SER A 76 5.01 -13.30 -11.16
CA SER A 76 4.56 -14.69 -11.35
C SER A 76 3.05 -14.86 -11.17
N GLY A 77 2.30 -15.10 -12.25
CA GLY A 77 0.86 -15.39 -12.22
C GLY A 77 0.49 -16.59 -11.35
N LYS A 78 1.34 -17.63 -11.33
CA LYS A 78 1.14 -18.80 -10.47
C LYS A 78 1.20 -18.41 -8.99
N ILE A 79 2.14 -17.56 -8.61
CA ILE A 79 2.31 -17.13 -7.21
C ILE A 79 1.19 -16.16 -6.81
N ARG A 80 0.82 -15.19 -7.68
CA ARG A 80 -0.36 -14.33 -7.42
C ARG A 80 -1.61 -15.17 -7.16
N LYS A 81 -1.84 -16.23 -7.94
CA LYS A 81 -2.98 -17.14 -7.75
C LYS A 81 -2.94 -17.84 -6.38
N ILE A 82 -1.77 -18.29 -5.91
CA ILE A 82 -1.61 -18.89 -4.57
C ILE A 82 -1.98 -17.87 -3.49
N ILE A 83 -1.36 -16.69 -3.53
CA ILE A 83 -1.61 -15.62 -2.54
C ILE A 83 -3.08 -15.21 -2.56
N PHE A 84 -3.65 -14.94 -3.73
CA PHE A 84 -5.05 -14.54 -3.84
C PHE A 84 -6.01 -15.59 -3.30
N ASN A 85 -5.83 -16.86 -3.65
CA ASN A 85 -6.66 -17.96 -3.14
C ASN A 85 -6.59 -18.08 -1.61
N GLY A 86 -5.43 -17.79 -1.01
CA GLY A 86 -5.27 -17.79 0.44
C GLY A 86 -5.92 -16.59 1.14
N LEU A 87 -6.13 -15.48 0.41
CA LEU A 87 -6.60 -14.21 0.97
C LEU A 87 -7.99 -13.77 0.48
N LYS A 88 -8.59 -14.43 -0.51
CA LYS A 88 -9.83 -14.00 -1.19
C LYS A 88 -11.05 -13.87 -0.28
N THR A 89 -11.06 -14.51 0.88
CA THR A 89 -12.13 -14.35 1.89
C THR A 89 -12.04 -12.99 2.61
N ILE A 90 -10.85 -12.40 2.67
CA ILE A 90 -10.60 -11.09 3.29
C ILE A 90 -10.55 -10.01 2.20
N TYR A 91 -9.87 -10.31 1.07
CA TYR A 91 -9.66 -9.41 -0.06
C TYR A 91 -10.26 -10.02 -1.34
N PRO A 92 -11.60 -9.93 -1.54
CA PRO A 92 -12.28 -10.60 -2.65
C PRO A 92 -12.01 -9.96 -4.02
N HIS A 93 -11.49 -8.74 -4.06
CA HIS A 93 -11.25 -8.01 -5.30
C HIS A 93 -9.77 -7.98 -5.64
N GLN A 94 -9.45 -8.10 -6.94
CA GLN A 94 -8.08 -7.93 -7.42
C GLN A 94 -8.04 -7.37 -8.83
N ILE A 95 -6.92 -6.69 -9.16
CA ILE A 95 -6.57 -6.33 -10.54
C ILE A 95 -5.13 -6.77 -10.78
N THR A 96 -4.95 -7.71 -11.69
CA THR A 96 -3.64 -8.30 -12.03
C THR A 96 -2.95 -7.49 -13.13
N PRO A 97 -1.60 -7.52 -13.20
CA PRO A 97 -0.91 -7.02 -14.38
C PRO A 97 -1.28 -7.85 -15.60
N LYS A 98 -1.38 -7.19 -16.77
CA LYS A 98 -1.59 -7.88 -18.04
C LYS A 98 -0.37 -8.74 -18.38
N ASP A 99 -0.59 -9.97 -18.79
CA ASP A 99 0.49 -10.82 -19.24
C ASP A 99 1.10 -10.28 -20.54
N GLN A 100 2.43 -10.41 -20.68
CA GLN A 100 3.14 -9.95 -21.87
C GLN A 100 3.14 -11.05 -22.94
N THR A 101 2.97 -10.64 -24.17
CA THR A 101 3.09 -11.52 -25.34
C THR A 101 4.53 -11.68 -25.83
N ILE A 102 5.45 -10.85 -25.32
CA ILE A 102 6.85 -10.84 -25.70
C ILE A 102 7.62 -11.82 -24.81
N PHE A 103 8.22 -12.83 -25.41
CA PHE A 103 8.87 -13.96 -24.72
C PHE A 103 9.94 -13.59 -23.68
N TYR A 104 10.69 -12.52 -23.92
CA TYR A 104 11.79 -12.09 -23.04
C TYR A 104 11.39 -10.99 -22.05
N LYS A 105 10.14 -10.50 -22.11
CA LYS A 105 9.68 -9.40 -21.28
C LYS A 105 8.61 -9.86 -20.30
N THR A 106 8.77 -9.55 -19.02
CA THR A 106 7.76 -9.81 -18.00
C THR A 106 6.68 -8.71 -18.00
N ASN A 107 5.55 -8.97 -17.34
CA ASN A 107 4.53 -7.96 -17.09
C ASN A 107 5.06 -6.84 -16.16
N SER A 108 4.20 -5.87 -15.78
CA SER A 108 4.60 -4.75 -14.91
C SER A 108 4.92 -5.17 -13.47
N GLY A 109 4.49 -6.34 -13.00
CA GLY A 109 4.58 -6.74 -11.60
C GLY A 109 3.64 -5.98 -10.65
N LEU A 110 2.85 -5.02 -11.17
CA LEU A 110 1.93 -4.19 -10.37
C LEU A 110 0.59 -4.91 -10.20
N TRP A 111 0.37 -5.41 -9.00
CA TRP A 111 -0.83 -6.15 -8.60
C TRP A 111 -1.50 -5.50 -7.41
N VAL A 112 -2.83 -5.54 -7.36
CA VAL A 112 -3.61 -5.01 -6.24
C VAL A 112 -4.65 -6.02 -5.80
N ILE A 113 -4.87 -6.10 -4.48
CA ILE A 113 -6.00 -6.77 -3.86
C ILE A 113 -6.72 -5.81 -2.91
N SER A 114 -8.02 -5.96 -2.75
CA SER A 114 -8.83 -5.01 -1.97
C SER A 114 -9.99 -5.71 -1.26
N ARG A 115 -10.38 -5.17 -0.11
CA ARG A 115 -11.58 -5.56 0.63
C ARG A 115 -12.86 -5.02 -0.01
N THR A 116 -12.78 -3.85 -0.63
CA THR A 116 -13.88 -3.19 -1.33
C THR A 116 -13.66 -3.25 -2.84
N PRO A 117 -14.70 -3.07 -3.66
CA PRO A 117 -14.53 -2.99 -5.10
C PRO A 117 -13.49 -1.95 -5.49
N ILE A 118 -12.60 -2.33 -6.41
CA ILE A 118 -11.54 -1.49 -6.93
C ILE A 118 -11.59 -1.49 -8.46
N THR A 119 -11.39 -0.34 -9.08
CA THR A 119 -11.45 -0.16 -10.53
C THR A 119 -10.12 0.38 -11.04
N LEU A 120 -9.60 -0.19 -12.13
CA LEU A 120 -8.49 0.40 -12.89
C LEU A 120 -9.05 1.57 -13.70
N ILE A 121 -8.55 2.76 -13.44
CA ILE A 121 -8.94 3.98 -14.16
C ILE A 121 -8.06 4.13 -15.40
N ASP A 122 -6.73 4.03 -15.21
CA ASP A 122 -5.76 4.20 -16.29
C ASP A 122 -4.44 3.52 -15.98
N GLU A 123 -3.61 3.29 -16.98
CA GLU A 123 -2.26 2.72 -16.83
C GLU A 123 -1.30 3.26 -17.87
N ILE A 124 -0.05 3.47 -17.48
CA ILE A 124 1.04 3.83 -18.39
C ILE A 124 2.19 2.83 -18.29
N SER A 125 2.91 2.67 -19.38
CA SER A 125 4.21 2.00 -19.42
C SER A 125 5.30 3.04 -19.60
N PHE A 126 6.39 2.95 -18.84
CA PHE A 126 7.49 3.90 -18.95
C PHE A 126 8.21 3.78 -20.30
N SER A 127 8.49 4.94 -20.89
CA SER A 127 9.17 5.05 -22.17
C SER A 127 10.66 4.68 -22.08
N GLN A 128 11.26 4.89 -20.91
CA GLN A 128 12.68 4.62 -20.67
C GLN A 128 12.88 3.66 -19.50
N LEU A 129 13.65 2.62 -19.76
CA LEU A 129 14.12 1.65 -18.78
C LEU A 129 15.59 1.34 -19.06
N ARG A 130 16.36 0.99 -18.03
CA ARG A 130 17.78 0.65 -18.13
C ARG A 130 18.07 -0.68 -17.44
N ASN A 131 19.15 -1.32 -17.85
CA ASN A 131 19.64 -2.57 -17.27
C ASN A 131 18.56 -3.66 -17.19
N TRP A 132 18.47 -4.35 -16.07
CA TRP A 132 17.54 -5.44 -15.83
C TRP A 132 16.05 -5.04 -15.94
N ASP A 133 15.75 -3.76 -15.69
CA ASP A 133 14.37 -3.26 -15.80
C ASP A 133 13.83 -3.30 -17.23
N THR A 134 14.71 -3.31 -18.26
CA THR A 134 14.32 -3.47 -19.67
C THR A 134 13.59 -4.78 -19.95
N PHE A 135 13.78 -5.79 -19.09
CA PHE A 135 13.09 -7.08 -19.19
C PHE A 135 11.73 -7.10 -18.51
N SER A 136 11.26 -5.97 -17.98
CA SER A 136 9.93 -5.81 -17.41
C SER A 136 9.14 -4.68 -18.08
N SER A 137 7.82 -4.72 -17.95
CA SER A 137 6.94 -3.65 -18.45
C SER A 137 6.61 -2.68 -17.32
N LYS A 138 7.67 -2.16 -16.64
CA LYS A 138 7.49 -1.17 -15.57
C LYS A 138 6.67 0.02 -16.05
N GLY A 139 5.92 0.59 -15.13
CA GLY A 139 5.01 1.70 -15.39
C GLY A 139 4.27 2.10 -14.12
N ALA A 140 3.09 2.66 -14.29
CA ALA A 140 2.21 3.03 -13.19
C ALA A 140 0.76 2.71 -13.52
N LYS A 141 -0.05 2.42 -12.51
CA LYS A 141 -1.47 2.12 -12.62
C LYS A 141 -2.25 2.97 -11.64
N LEU A 142 -3.27 3.63 -12.13
CA LEU A 142 -4.20 4.42 -11.35
C LEU A 142 -5.47 3.62 -11.07
N TYR A 143 -5.79 3.48 -9.80
CA TYR A 143 -7.00 2.80 -9.33
C TYR A 143 -7.92 3.77 -8.60
N SER A 144 -9.24 3.50 -8.66
CA SER A 144 -10.25 4.10 -7.81
C SER A 144 -10.76 3.08 -6.80
N VAL A 145 -10.91 3.50 -5.56
CA VAL A 145 -11.55 2.76 -4.48
C VAL A 145 -12.50 3.68 -3.73
N THR A 146 -13.66 3.16 -3.31
CA THR A 146 -14.62 3.92 -2.51
C THR A 146 -14.77 3.28 -1.14
N LYS A 147 -14.63 4.08 -0.08
CA LYS A 147 -14.91 3.68 1.29
C LYS A 147 -15.74 4.76 2.00
N ASN A 148 -16.81 4.36 2.67
CA ASN A 148 -17.70 5.28 3.39
C ASN A 148 -18.18 6.46 2.53
N LYS A 149 -18.54 6.20 1.27
CA LYS A 149 -18.98 7.18 0.25
C LYS A 149 -17.89 8.16 -0.22
N GLN A 150 -16.65 8.03 0.27
CA GLN A 150 -15.50 8.79 -0.20
C GLN A 150 -14.74 7.98 -1.24
N GLU A 151 -14.49 8.57 -2.39
CA GLU A 151 -13.62 8.03 -3.43
C GLU A 151 -12.18 8.45 -3.18
N PHE A 152 -11.25 7.54 -3.46
CA PHE A 152 -9.81 7.73 -3.36
C PHE A 152 -9.13 7.21 -4.63
N TYR A 153 -8.11 7.90 -5.09
CA TYR A 153 -7.24 7.43 -6.15
C TYR A 153 -5.92 6.91 -5.59
N LEU A 154 -5.50 5.74 -6.10
CA LEU A 154 -4.27 5.06 -5.69
C LEU A 154 -3.43 4.80 -6.93
N ILE A 155 -2.23 5.34 -6.98
CA ILE A 155 -1.24 5.05 -8.03
C ILE A 155 -0.27 4.02 -7.48
N ASN A 156 -0.19 2.86 -8.14
CA ASN A 156 0.82 1.84 -7.86
C ASN A 156 1.92 1.93 -8.91
N THR A 157 3.16 2.07 -8.47
CA THR A 157 4.32 2.17 -9.38
C THR A 157 5.55 1.48 -8.81
N HIS A 158 6.51 1.19 -9.70
CA HIS A 158 7.86 0.79 -9.35
C HIS A 158 8.80 1.46 -10.36
N LEU A 159 9.52 2.50 -9.92
CA LEU A 159 10.42 3.26 -10.77
C LEU A 159 11.70 2.48 -11.10
N GLN A 160 12.54 3.03 -11.96
CA GLN A 160 13.82 2.47 -12.36
C GLN A 160 14.63 2.08 -11.12
N SER A 161 15.08 0.82 -11.08
CA SER A 161 15.96 0.31 -10.02
C SER A 161 17.38 0.92 -10.10
N ASP A 162 18.23 0.53 -9.16
CA ASP A 162 19.55 1.11 -8.99
C ASP A 162 19.44 2.61 -8.67
N TYR A 163 19.15 2.90 -7.39
CA TYR A 163 18.97 4.26 -6.86
C TYR A 163 20.26 5.07 -6.78
N GLU A 164 21.31 4.64 -7.49
CA GLU A 164 22.51 5.42 -7.70
C GLU A 164 22.23 6.61 -8.62
N LYS A 165 23.15 7.57 -8.62
CA LYS A 165 23.01 8.83 -9.38
C LYS A 165 22.78 8.59 -10.88
N GLU A 166 23.27 7.48 -11.40
CA GLU A 166 23.27 7.14 -12.82
C GLU A 166 21.87 7.09 -13.44
N TYR A 167 20.84 6.70 -12.68
CA TYR A 167 19.47 6.58 -13.22
C TYR A 167 18.48 7.64 -12.72
N ARG A 168 18.99 8.69 -12.10
CA ARG A 168 18.17 9.81 -11.64
C ARG A 168 17.35 10.44 -12.79
N ASP A 169 17.99 10.63 -13.95
CA ASP A 169 17.32 11.23 -15.11
C ASP A 169 16.20 10.31 -15.63
N VAL A 170 16.41 9.00 -15.62
CA VAL A 170 15.39 8.02 -16.00
C VAL A 170 14.21 8.09 -15.06
N ARG A 171 14.45 8.09 -13.73
CA ARG A 171 13.37 8.23 -12.75
C ARG A 171 12.66 9.59 -12.86
N SER A 172 13.41 10.65 -13.16
CA SER A 172 12.84 11.99 -13.41
C SER A 172 11.90 11.99 -14.61
N SER A 173 12.24 11.30 -15.68
CA SER A 173 11.34 11.09 -16.83
C SER A 173 10.11 10.30 -16.41
N GLN A 174 10.29 9.20 -15.66
CA GLN A 174 9.21 8.30 -15.25
C GLN A 174 8.17 8.98 -14.35
N TYR A 175 8.60 9.76 -13.34
CA TYR A 175 7.63 10.49 -12.53
C TYR A 175 7.00 11.67 -13.29
N SER A 176 7.64 12.22 -14.31
CA SER A 176 7.00 13.16 -15.22
C SER A 176 5.92 12.48 -16.06
N GLU A 177 6.19 11.27 -16.58
CA GLU A 177 5.19 10.45 -17.29
C GLU A 177 3.99 10.11 -16.41
N ILE A 178 4.21 9.82 -15.10
CA ILE A 178 3.11 9.62 -14.12
C ILE A 178 2.28 10.91 -13.99
N ASN A 179 2.93 12.06 -13.87
CA ASN A 179 2.23 13.34 -13.76
C ASN A 179 1.36 13.59 -14.97
N ASP A 180 1.96 13.52 -16.16
CA ASP A 180 1.34 13.96 -17.40
C ASP A 180 0.33 12.93 -17.93
N GLY A 181 0.58 11.64 -17.68
CA GLY A 181 -0.26 10.54 -18.17
C GLY A 181 -1.34 10.07 -17.20
N LEU A 182 -1.15 10.21 -15.89
CA LEU A 182 -2.12 9.68 -14.90
C LEU A 182 -2.67 10.78 -13.98
N ILE A 183 -1.83 11.68 -13.46
CA ILE A 183 -2.29 12.64 -12.44
C ILE A 183 -3.09 13.76 -13.10
N LEU A 184 -2.49 14.52 -14.00
CA LEU A 184 -3.15 15.69 -14.61
C LEU A 184 -4.44 15.36 -15.36
N PRO A 185 -4.53 14.27 -16.17
CA PRO A 185 -5.77 13.92 -16.86
C PRO A 185 -6.91 13.51 -15.93
N ASN A 186 -6.59 12.99 -14.72
CA ASN A 186 -7.55 12.45 -13.79
C ASN A 186 -7.74 13.31 -12.51
N LEU A 187 -7.09 14.49 -12.46
CA LEU A 187 -7.21 15.38 -11.31
C LEU A 187 -8.64 15.91 -11.18
N LYS A 188 -9.25 15.70 -10.01
CA LYS A 188 -10.59 16.20 -9.67
C LYS A 188 -10.52 16.91 -8.32
N SER A 189 -11.20 18.05 -8.22
CA SER A 189 -11.29 18.80 -6.94
C SER A 189 -11.85 17.91 -5.82
N GLY A 190 -11.22 17.97 -4.65
CA GLY A 190 -11.64 17.21 -3.47
C GLY A 190 -11.38 15.69 -3.52
N LEU A 191 -10.72 15.19 -4.56
CA LEU A 191 -10.37 13.77 -4.69
C LEU A 191 -8.92 13.53 -4.28
N PRO A 192 -8.68 12.88 -3.12
CA PRO A 192 -7.32 12.59 -2.68
C PRO A 192 -6.68 11.52 -3.56
N ILE A 193 -5.40 11.72 -3.89
CA ILE A 193 -4.57 10.82 -4.68
C ILE A 193 -3.38 10.36 -3.83
N PHE A 194 -3.10 9.06 -3.83
CA PHE A 194 -1.94 8.46 -3.17
C PHE A 194 -1.00 7.87 -4.22
N LEU A 195 0.29 8.21 -4.13
CA LEU A 195 1.35 7.60 -4.94
C LEU A 195 2.08 6.57 -4.06
N CYS A 196 1.97 5.31 -4.43
CA CYS A 196 2.43 4.17 -3.65
C CYS A 196 3.42 3.33 -4.46
N GLY A 197 4.46 2.83 -3.81
CA GLY A 197 5.38 1.87 -4.40
C GLY A 197 6.84 2.13 -4.10
N ASP A 198 7.70 1.34 -4.75
CA ASP A 198 9.13 1.54 -4.74
C ASP A 198 9.50 2.63 -5.75
N LEU A 199 9.87 3.78 -5.22
CA LEU A 199 10.31 4.90 -6.05
C LEU A 199 11.80 4.82 -6.37
N ASN A 200 12.55 3.89 -5.75
CA ASN A 200 14.01 3.76 -5.90
C ASN A 200 14.77 5.08 -5.66
N ILE A 201 14.21 5.96 -4.84
CA ILE A 201 14.77 7.26 -4.49
C ILE A 201 15.17 7.23 -3.02
N SER A 202 16.46 7.38 -2.73
CA SER A 202 16.98 7.36 -1.36
C SER A 202 17.70 8.67 -0.97
N THR A 203 17.85 9.61 -1.91
CA THR A 203 18.57 10.86 -1.65
C THR A 203 17.60 12.04 -1.51
N PRO A 204 17.78 12.91 -0.48
CA PRO A 204 16.87 14.04 -0.28
C PRO A 204 16.74 15.00 -1.49
N PRO A 205 17.82 15.32 -2.24
CA PRO A 205 17.65 16.21 -3.39
C PRO A 205 16.77 15.63 -4.50
N GLU A 206 16.88 14.33 -4.79
CA GLU A 206 16.04 13.69 -5.79
C GLU A 206 14.60 13.54 -5.30
N PHE A 207 14.42 13.19 -4.03
CA PHE A 207 13.10 13.07 -3.42
C PHE A 207 12.36 14.42 -3.40
N ASN A 208 13.03 15.50 -3.02
CA ASN A 208 12.44 16.83 -3.06
C ASN A 208 12.05 17.26 -4.49
N ALA A 209 12.88 16.93 -5.48
CA ALA A 209 12.55 17.21 -6.89
C ALA A 209 11.29 16.46 -7.35
N LEU A 210 11.08 15.21 -6.90
CA LEU A 210 9.86 14.46 -7.16
C LEU A 210 8.65 15.12 -6.47
N LEU A 211 8.75 15.46 -5.18
CA LEU A 211 7.67 16.12 -4.45
C LEU A 211 7.28 17.46 -5.09
N ASP A 212 8.28 18.25 -5.48
CA ASP A 212 8.06 19.53 -6.15
C ASP A 212 7.39 19.38 -7.51
N LYS A 213 7.78 18.38 -8.28
CA LYS A 213 7.21 18.12 -9.61
C LYS A 213 5.78 17.64 -9.53
N LEU A 214 5.50 16.68 -8.64
CA LEU A 214 4.20 16.02 -8.55
C LEU A 214 3.21 16.75 -7.63
N LYS A 215 3.71 17.66 -6.78
CA LYS A 215 2.92 18.33 -5.73
C LYS A 215 2.27 17.34 -4.76
N PHE A 216 3.04 16.33 -4.37
CA PHE A 216 2.68 15.40 -3.30
C PHE A 216 3.37 15.81 -1.99
N GLU A 217 2.76 15.39 -0.89
CA GLU A 217 3.31 15.56 0.45
C GLU A 217 3.80 14.22 0.99
N ASN A 218 4.91 14.29 1.72
CA ASN A 218 5.48 13.18 2.43
C ASN A 218 5.13 13.31 3.91
N GLY A 219 3.99 12.76 4.33
CA GLY A 219 3.55 12.79 5.73
C GLY A 219 4.55 12.13 6.70
N PRO A 220 4.34 12.21 8.01
CA PRO A 220 5.24 11.64 9.00
C PRO A 220 5.39 10.12 8.84
N LEU A 221 6.60 9.62 9.10
CA LEU A 221 6.90 8.19 9.21
C LEU A 221 7.10 7.86 10.68
N SER A 222 6.23 7.03 11.25
CA SER A 222 6.28 6.61 12.65
C SER A 222 6.97 5.25 12.82
N GLY A 223 7.26 4.90 14.08
CA GLY A 223 7.85 3.61 14.44
C GLY A 223 9.37 3.63 14.55
N LYS A 224 9.95 2.45 14.82
CA LYS A 224 11.39 2.30 15.06
C LYS A 224 12.18 2.02 13.78
N ILE A 225 11.53 1.45 12.76
CA ILE A 225 12.15 1.11 11.49
C ILE A 225 11.89 2.26 10.51
N LEU A 226 12.95 2.82 9.97
CA LEU A 226 12.90 3.98 9.08
C LEU A 226 13.49 3.68 7.69
N TYR A 227 13.59 2.40 7.34
CA TYR A 227 14.07 1.91 6.05
C TYR A 227 13.17 0.80 5.55
N SER A 228 13.05 0.66 4.24
CA SER A 228 12.26 -0.39 3.61
C SER A 228 13.12 -1.44 2.92
N ALA A 229 14.19 -1.06 2.23
CA ALA A 229 15.14 -2.00 1.63
C ALA A 229 16.06 -2.62 2.69
N LEU A 230 16.07 -3.97 2.78
CA LEU A 230 16.79 -4.70 3.82
C LEU A 230 18.31 -4.75 3.59
N GLY A 231 18.75 -4.76 2.33
CA GLY A 231 20.15 -4.95 1.97
C GLY A 231 21.04 -3.81 2.44
N ASP A 232 20.66 -2.58 2.20
CA ASP A 232 21.43 -1.37 2.48
C ASP A 232 20.75 -0.41 3.48
N LYS A 233 19.61 -0.83 4.01
CA LYS A 233 18.82 -0.09 5.00
C LYS A 233 18.44 1.31 4.54
N LYS A 234 17.99 1.44 3.29
CA LYS A 234 17.49 2.69 2.72
C LYS A 234 15.97 2.71 2.69
N LEU A 235 15.40 3.89 2.82
CA LEU A 235 13.99 4.13 2.54
C LEU A 235 13.85 4.43 1.05
N VAL A 236 13.15 3.55 0.33
CA VAL A 236 12.90 3.65 -1.12
C VAL A 236 11.43 3.39 -1.47
N ASP A 237 10.69 2.78 -0.56
CA ASP A 237 9.25 2.57 -0.69
C ASP A 237 8.48 3.69 0.01
N TYR A 238 7.47 4.23 -0.67
CA TYR A 238 6.74 5.39 -0.19
C TYR A 238 5.23 5.23 -0.40
N ILE A 239 4.45 5.92 0.43
CA ILE A 239 3.06 6.28 0.17
C ILE A 239 2.98 7.79 0.36
N LEU A 240 2.90 8.53 -0.75
CA LEU A 240 2.81 9.98 -0.77
C LEU A 240 1.35 10.39 -0.95
N VAL A 241 0.98 11.55 -0.43
CA VAL A 241 -0.40 12.04 -0.46
C VAL A 241 -0.52 13.35 -1.22
N LYS A 242 -1.60 13.47 -2.02
CA LYS A 242 -2.01 14.72 -2.66
C LYS A 242 -3.49 14.89 -2.32
N LEU A 243 -3.78 15.81 -1.42
CA LEU A 243 -5.10 15.92 -0.79
C LEU A 243 -6.01 16.91 -1.50
N GLU A 244 -5.46 17.82 -2.31
CA GLU A 244 -6.21 18.93 -2.89
C GLU A 244 -7.06 19.64 -1.81
N ASP A 245 -8.37 19.73 -1.99
CA ASP A 245 -9.30 20.32 -1.01
C ASP A 245 -9.85 19.29 -0.01
N PHE A 246 -9.38 18.05 -0.02
CA PHE A 246 -9.87 17.00 0.86
C PHE A 246 -9.35 17.20 2.30
N LYS A 247 -10.29 17.33 3.24
CA LYS A 247 -9.95 17.57 4.65
C LYS A 247 -9.74 16.27 5.41
N ILE A 248 -8.59 16.14 6.01
CA ILE A 248 -8.21 15.00 6.86
C ILE A 248 -8.09 15.43 8.33
N LYS A 249 -8.26 14.47 9.23
CA LYS A 249 -7.93 14.61 10.66
C LYS A 249 -6.49 14.22 10.92
N SER A 250 -6.06 13.10 10.32
CA SER A 250 -4.68 12.63 10.46
C SER A 250 -4.27 11.76 9.28
N VAL A 251 -2.97 11.70 9.01
CA VAL A 251 -2.31 10.70 8.19
C VAL A 251 -1.10 10.17 8.95
N GLU A 252 -0.99 8.86 9.05
CA GLU A 252 0.15 8.18 9.65
C GLU A 252 0.70 7.16 8.68
N ARG A 253 2.04 7.05 8.62
CA ARG A 253 2.74 6.04 7.83
C ARG A 253 3.72 5.31 8.70
N LYS A 254 3.92 4.04 8.41
CA LYS A 254 4.80 3.18 9.19
C LYS A 254 5.41 2.10 8.30
N ILE A 255 6.66 1.77 8.56
CA ILE A 255 7.27 0.57 7.99
C ILE A 255 6.76 -0.63 8.76
N GLN A 256 6.12 -1.54 8.04
CA GLN A 256 5.55 -2.75 8.60
C GLN A 256 6.52 -3.91 8.47
N GLU A 257 7.08 -4.31 9.61
CA GLU A 257 7.83 -5.54 9.75
C GLU A 257 6.88 -6.67 10.13
N PHE A 258 6.69 -7.61 9.21
CA PHE A 258 6.01 -8.85 9.53
C PHE A 258 7.01 -9.78 10.21
N SER A 259 6.77 -10.10 11.48
CA SER A 259 7.66 -11.00 12.22
C SER A 259 7.43 -12.45 11.80
N PRO A 260 8.45 -13.15 11.27
CA PRO A 260 8.31 -14.57 10.94
C PRO A 260 8.17 -15.39 12.21
N LYS A 261 7.24 -16.36 12.23
CA LYS A 261 7.08 -17.32 13.34
C LYS A 261 8.32 -18.21 13.55
N LEU A 262 9.16 -18.33 12.53
CA LEU A 262 10.40 -19.11 12.55
C LEU A 262 11.53 -18.29 11.94
N LEU A 263 12.53 -17.95 12.73
CA LEU A 263 13.75 -17.22 12.37
C LEU A 263 14.68 -18.05 11.46
N VAL A 264 14.30 -18.33 10.22
CA VAL A 264 15.14 -19.18 9.35
C VAL A 264 15.84 -18.40 8.24
N ASN A 265 15.36 -17.19 7.86
CA ASN A 265 15.98 -16.41 6.78
C ASN A 265 15.53 -14.94 6.85
N PRO A 266 16.45 -13.94 6.81
CA PRO A 266 16.09 -12.52 6.77
C PRO A 266 15.22 -12.12 5.57
N PHE A 267 15.24 -12.89 4.47
CA PHE A 267 14.38 -12.70 3.30
C PHE A 267 13.11 -13.57 3.33
N HIS A 268 12.58 -13.85 4.50
CA HIS A 268 11.46 -14.76 4.70
C HIS A 268 10.20 -14.39 3.90
N TYR A 269 9.95 -13.13 3.69
CA TYR A 269 8.86 -12.59 2.88
C TYR A 269 9.35 -11.96 1.59
N SER A 270 10.23 -10.98 1.70
CA SER A 270 10.82 -10.18 0.63
C SER A 270 12.17 -9.64 1.08
N ASP A 271 12.89 -8.98 0.20
CA ASP A 271 14.04 -8.13 0.52
C ASP A 271 13.66 -6.69 0.86
N HIS A 272 12.34 -6.41 0.89
CA HIS A 272 11.78 -5.16 1.38
C HIS A 272 10.77 -5.42 2.50
N TYR A 273 10.75 -4.54 3.49
CA TYR A 273 9.59 -4.36 4.36
C TYR A 273 8.48 -3.65 3.61
N ALA A 274 7.24 -3.87 4.05
CA ALA A 274 6.11 -3.13 3.53
C ALA A 274 6.04 -1.73 4.14
N ILE A 275 5.39 -0.79 3.45
CA ILE A 275 4.99 0.49 4.04
C ILE A 275 3.46 0.52 4.12
N GLU A 276 2.95 0.89 5.28
CA GLU A 276 1.52 1.12 5.50
C GLU A 276 1.21 2.59 5.71
N MET A 277 -0.01 2.97 5.39
CA MET A 277 -0.58 4.27 5.66
C MET A 277 -1.99 4.10 6.20
N GLU A 278 -2.33 4.87 7.24
CA GLU A 278 -3.69 5.11 7.65
C GLU A 278 -4.02 6.60 7.52
N ILE A 279 -5.12 6.90 6.84
CA ILE A 279 -5.68 8.25 6.76
C ILE A 279 -7.05 8.26 7.43
N ILE A 280 -7.30 9.28 8.25
CA ILE A 280 -8.57 9.48 8.99
C ILE A 280 -9.18 10.81 8.55
N TRP A 281 -10.49 10.82 8.19
CA TRP A 281 -11.23 12.01 7.77
C TRP A 281 -12.60 12.19 8.44
#